data_12993a2a7830d32b72c22264f23a5894
#
_entry.id   12993a2a7830d32b72c22264f23a5894
#
_cell.length_a   1.000
_cell.length_b   1.000
_cell.length_c   1.000
_cell.angle_alpha   90.00
_cell.angle_beta   90.00
_cell.angle_gamma   90.00
#
_symmetry.space_group_name_H-M   'P 1'
#
loop_
_entity.id
_entity.type
_entity.pdbx_description
1 polymer ?
#
loop_
_entity_poly.entity_id
_entity_poly.type
_entity_poly.pdbx_seq_one_letter_code
_entity_poly.pdbx_strand_id
1 'polypeptide(L)'
;MGAWMLRPGHRVESDQMSKSKQNQPRAGKDNAAGKAASAKADTPRAASASRREQLRVQQEAEARRRRTIGIITAAAVVLAVVIIVVVVVVIVQNRGSSGGQSTPGSTADQIVPPSANADNTGLVYNRADPAAGAPEVVVYMDYQCPGCGQASKLVEPGLEELADNGEILLTYQILHGLDRNFPGDHSFRAATAATCADVQGVFPKYSKLVFAGQPATEGDGWTDQQLGTDYPKLAGLDGDALSAFQTCFTDQATADFVNSMQDALPSYVTSTPFFTVNGDQWSPTTADLASTDAMRQAIQQLAG
;
A
#
# COMPACT_ATOMS: atom_id res chain seq x y z
N MET A 1 -7.07 50.67 33.56
CA MET A 1 -7.94 51.62 32.79
C MET A 1 -8.04 51.09 31.37
N GLY A 2 -9.29 50.81 30.94
CA GLY A 2 -9.60 50.54 29.53
C GLY A 2 -10.17 49.13 29.25
N ALA A 3 -11.41 48.90 29.78
CA ALA A 3 -12.30 47.81 29.33
C ALA A 3 -12.99 48.21 28.03
N TRP A 4 -13.18 47.27 27.12
CA TRP A 4 -14.25 47.23 26.10
C TRP A 4 -14.62 45.78 25.84
N MET A 5 -15.69 45.32 26.43
CA MET A 5 -17.10 45.19 26.00
C MET A 5 -17.34 44.11 24.96
N LEU A 6 -18.00 43.07 25.48
CA LEU A 6 -18.79 42.03 24.84
C LEU A 6 -19.89 42.60 23.91
N ARG A 7 -20.17 41.94 22.79
CA ARG A 7 -21.52 41.86 22.21
C ARG A 7 -21.78 40.50 21.61
N PRO A 8 -23.02 39.99 21.78
CA PRO A 8 -23.43 38.65 21.42
C PRO A 8 -24.30 38.59 20.17
N GLY A 9 -24.39 37.39 19.59
CA GLY A 9 -25.66 36.87 19.03
C GLY A 9 -25.95 37.11 17.59
N HIS A 10 -25.95 36.06 16.78
CA HIS A 10 -27.03 35.83 15.84
C HIS A 10 -27.31 34.32 15.73
N ARG A 11 -28.48 34.00 16.24
CA ARG A 11 -29.23 32.76 16.05
C ARG A 11 -30.08 32.94 14.78
N VAL A 12 -30.04 32.01 13.87
CA VAL A 12 -31.04 31.78 12.82
C VAL A 12 -31.21 30.28 12.75
N GLU A 13 -32.12 29.78 13.36
CA GLU A 13 -33.52 29.39 13.14
C GLU A 13 -33.73 28.52 11.89
N SER A 14 -34.17 27.33 12.23
CA SER A 14 -34.75 26.25 11.46
C SER A 14 -35.87 26.74 10.52
N ASP A 15 -36.01 26.10 9.41
CA ASP A 15 -37.22 25.43 8.87
C ASP A 15 -37.11 25.31 7.33
N GLN A 16 -37.31 24.19 6.75
CA GLN A 16 -38.52 23.77 6.09
C GLN A 16 -38.39 22.43 5.37
N MET A 17 -39.17 21.51 5.87
CA MET A 17 -39.61 20.33 5.13
C MET A 17 -40.39 20.73 3.89
N SER A 18 -40.11 20.20 2.73
CA SER A 18 -41.04 20.20 1.60
C SER A 18 -41.29 18.78 1.12
N LYS A 19 -42.52 18.34 1.39
CA LYS A 19 -43.21 17.19 0.85
C LYS A 19 -43.51 17.42 -0.63
N SER A 20 -43.15 16.53 -1.52
CA SER A 20 -43.74 16.46 -2.86
C SER A 20 -44.71 15.27 -2.95
N LYS A 21 -45.92 15.65 -3.30
CA LYS A 21 -47.16 14.89 -3.43
C LYS A 21 -47.09 13.95 -4.64
N GLN A 22 -47.61 12.73 -4.39
CA GLN A 22 -48.20 11.83 -5.36
C GLN A 22 -49.26 12.53 -6.22
N ASN A 23 -49.19 12.32 -7.52
CA ASN A 23 -50.25 12.66 -8.45
C ASN A 23 -50.79 11.40 -9.12
N GLN A 24 -51.97 10.94 -8.68
CA GLN A 24 -52.83 10.02 -9.41
C GLN A 24 -53.79 10.88 -10.24
N PRO A 25 -54.16 10.48 -11.47
CA PRO A 25 -55.35 11.01 -12.13
C PRO A 25 -56.53 10.12 -11.93
N ARG A 26 -57.62 10.77 -11.58
CA ARG A 26 -58.98 10.26 -11.39
C ARG A 26 -59.63 9.95 -12.73
N ALA A 27 -60.51 8.94 -12.65
CA ALA A 27 -61.50 8.57 -13.63
C ALA A 27 -62.49 9.71 -13.99
N GLY A 28 -62.77 9.83 -15.24
CA GLY A 28 -63.92 10.54 -15.78
C GLY A 28 -64.84 9.55 -16.56
N LYS A 29 -66.03 9.35 -16.04
CA LYS A 29 -67.16 8.78 -16.75
C LYS A 29 -67.68 9.81 -17.71
N ASP A 30 -68.05 9.42 -18.92
CA ASP A 30 -69.33 9.85 -19.50
C ASP A 30 -69.72 8.95 -20.69
N ASN A 31 -71.02 8.74 -20.75
CA ASN A 31 -71.87 7.95 -21.61
C ASN A 31 -71.85 8.42 -23.09
N ALA A 32 -72.07 7.49 -24.01
CA ALA A 32 -73.27 7.46 -24.85
C ALA A 32 -73.24 6.34 -25.91
N ALA A 33 -74.23 5.52 -25.83
CA ALA A 33 -75.10 4.97 -26.83
C ALA A 33 -74.63 4.67 -28.27
N GLY A 34 -74.78 3.39 -28.62
CA GLY A 34 -75.45 3.04 -29.89
C GLY A 34 -74.61 2.45 -31.00
N LYS A 35 -74.61 1.17 -31.15
CA LYS A 35 -75.21 0.43 -32.29
C LYS A 35 -74.80 -1.03 -32.29
N ALA A 36 -75.78 -1.85 -32.25
CA ALA A 36 -75.69 -3.27 -32.44
C ALA A 36 -75.20 -3.66 -33.86
N ALA A 37 -74.21 -4.52 -33.91
CA ALA A 37 -73.91 -5.33 -35.09
C ALA A 37 -73.42 -6.71 -34.65
N SER A 38 -74.32 -7.65 -34.91
CA SER A 38 -74.16 -9.04 -35.18
C SER A 38 -72.90 -9.76 -34.81
N ALA A 39 -72.87 -10.41 -33.65
CA ALA A 39 -71.86 -11.41 -33.29
C ALA A 39 -72.20 -12.74 -34.04
N LYS A 40 -71.32 -13.15 -34.94
CA LYS A 40 -71.21 -14.52 -35.38
C LYS A 40 -70.59 -15.33 -34.24
N ALA A 41 -71.34 -16.34 -33.80
CA ALA A 41 -70.90 -17.29 -32.79
C ALA A 41 -69.70 -18.10 -33.33
N ASP A 42 -68.47 -17.76 -32.83
CA ASP A 42 -67.35 -18.66 -33.01
C ASP A 42 -67.48 -19.86 -32.11
N THR A 43 -67.52 -21.01 -32.73
CA THR A 43 -67.69 -22.32 -32.10
C THR A 43 -66.55 -22.61 -31.09
N PRO A 44 -66.88 -23.21 -29.95
CA PRO A 44 -65.91 -23.52 -28.88
C PRO A 44 -64.73 -24.42 -29.32
N ARG A 45 -64.83 -25.03 -30.47
CA ARG A 45 -63.84 -25.98 -31.03
C ARG A 45 -62.65 -25.27 -31.69
N ALA A 46 -62.80 -24.09 -32.26
CA ALA A 46 -61.75 -23.32 -32.86
C ALA A 46 -60.89 -22.64 -31.81
N ALA A 47 -61.48 -22.15 -30.73
CA ALA A 47 -60.76 -21.53 -29.59
C ALA A 47 -59.89 -22.55 -28.82
N SER A 48 -60.31 -23.81 -28.71
CA SER A 48 -59.55 -24.87 -28.06
C SER A 48 -58.37 -25.37 -28.91
N ALA A 49 -58.44 -25.33 -30.24
CA ALA A 49 -57.36 -25.68 -31.15
C ALA A 49 -56.29 -24.63 -31.14
N SER A 50 -56.63 -23.34 -31.16
CA SER A 50 -55.71 -22.22 -31.07
C SER A 50 -54.94 -22.22 -29.75
N ARG A 51 -55.57 -22.52 -28.62
CA ARG A 51 -54.96 -22.57 -27.31
C ARG A 51 -53.97 -23.75 -27.19
N ARG A 52 -54.26 -24.89 -27.79
CA ARG A 52 -53.36 -26.05 -27.82
C ARG A 52 -52.12 -25.78 -28.67
N GLU A 53 -52.25 -25.07 -29.75
CA GLU A 53 -51.14 -24.68 -30.62
C GLU A 53 -50.21 -23.69 -29.92
N GLN A 54 -50.75 -22.69 -29.23
CA GLN A 54 -49.99 -21.76 -28.43
C GLN A 54 -49.17 -22.44 -27.30
N LEU A 55 -49.76 -23.42 -26.62
CA LEU A 55 -49.09 -24.20 -25.59
C LEU A 55 -47.94 -25.05 -26.16
N ARG A 56 -48.09 -25.62 -27.35
CA ARG A 56 -47.02 -26.38 -28.03
C ARG A 56 -45.83 -25.48 -28.38
N VAL A 57 -46.10 -24.32 -28.97
CA VAL A 57 -45.03 -23.32 -29.30
C VAL A 57 -44.29 -22.85 -28.06
N GLN A 58 -45.00 -22.62 -26.97
CA GLN A 58 -44.35 -22.25 -25.68
C GLN A 58 -43.52 -23.39 -25.12
N GLN A 59 -43.97 -24.61 -25.15
CA GLN A 59 -43.21 -25.80 -24.68
C GLN A 59 -41.94 -26.04 -25.52
N GLU A 60 -42.03 -25.87 -26.83
CA GLU A 60 -40.84 -25.99 -27.70
C GLU A 60 -39.84 -24.87 -27.48
N ALA A 61 -40.28 -23.63 -27.25
CA ALA A 61 -39.41 -22.50 -26.92
C ALA A 61 -38.69 -22.71 -25.56
N GLU A 62 -39.41 -23.19 -24.56
CA GLU A 62 -38.82 -23.51 -23.25
C GLU A 62 -37.83 -24.69 -23.34
N ALA A 63 -38.12 -25.72 -24.11
CA ALA A 63 -37.25 -26.86 -24.31
C ALA A 63 -35.92 -26.43 -25.01
N ARG A 64 -36.00 -25.54 -26.02
CA ARG A 64 -34.83 -24.97 -26.67
C ARG A 64 -34.00 -24.12 -25.69
N ARG A 65 -34.66 -23.27 -24.90
CA ARG A 65 -33.99 -22.42 -23.91
C ARG A 65 -33.27 -23.23 -22.82
N ARG A 66 -33.90 -24.32 -22.32
CA ARG A 66 -33.27 -25.25 -21.37
C ARG A 66 -32.05 -25.96 -21.94
N ARG A 67 -32.07 -26.37 -23.22
CA ARG A 67 -30.91 -26.98 -23.91
C ARG A 67 -29.77 -25.97 -24.08
N THR A 68 -30.09 -24.74 -24.47
CA THR A 68 -29.06 -23.68 -24.64
C THR A 68 -28.41 -23.31 -23.32
N ILE A 69 -29.19 -23.16 -22.24
CA ILE A 69 -28.66 -22.89 -20.90
C ILE A 69 -27.79 -24.06 -20.43
N GLY A 70 -28.22 -25.32 -20.65
CA GLY A 70 -27.46 -26.51 -20.29
C GLY A 70 -26.09 -26.60 -21.01
N ILE A 71 -26.03 -26.20 -22.28
CA ILE A 71 -24.78 -26.18 -23.04
C ILE A 71 -23.84 -25.04 -22.53
N ILE A 72 -24.38 -23.87 -22.24
CA ILE A 72 -23.60 -22.74 -21.73
C ILE A 72 -23.06 -23.05 -20.32
N THR A 73 -23.85 -23.64 -19.44
CA THR A 73 -23.41 -24.05 -18.10
C THR A 73 -22.36 -25.15 -18.16
N ALA A 74 -22.51 -26.14 -19.03
CA ALA A 74 -21.51 -27.19 -19.22
C ALA A 74 -20.17 -26.61 -19.74
N ALA A 75 -20.23 -25.71 -20.73
CA ALA A 75 -19.04 -25.04 -21.26
C ALA A 75 -18.35 -24.20 -20.19
N ALA A 76 -19.08 -23.46 -19.35
CA ALA A 76 -18.53 -22.67 -18.27
C ALA A 76 -17.84 -23.53 -17.20
N VAL A 77 -18.40 -24.68 -16.86
CA VAL A 77 -17.81 -25.64 -15.91
C VAL A 77 -16.51 -26.24 -16.49
N VAL A 78 -16.49 -26.62 -17.75
CA VAL A 78 -15.29 -27.14 -18.41
C VAL A 78 -14.19 -26.08 -18.43
N LEU A 79 -14.53 -24.82 -18.75
CA LEU A 79 -13.56 -23.72 -18.74
C LEU A 79 -12.97 -23.49 -17.33
N ALA A 80 -13.82 -23.51 -16.32
CA ALA A 80 -13.37 -23.36 -14.93
C ALA A 80 -12.43 -24.51 -14.50
N VAL A 81 -12.75 -25.75 -14.88
CA VAL A 81 -11.87 -26.90 -14.60
C VAL A 81 -10.54 -26.78 -15.34
N VAL A 82 -10.53 -26.36 -16.59
CA VAL A 82 -9.30 -26.14 -17.35
C VAL A 82 -8.44 -25.06 -16.68
N ILE A 83 -9.03 -23.96 -16.25
CA ILE A 83 -8.29 -22.90 -15.52
C ILE A 83 -7.70 -23.46 -14.22
N ILE A 84 -8.47 -24.22 -13.45
CA ILE A 84 -7.97 -24.84 -12.21
C ILE A 84 -6.82 -25.81 -12.50
N VAL A 85 -6.92 -26.63 -13.53
CA VAL A 85 -5.86 -27.57 -13.91
C VAL A 85 -4.61 -26.82 -14.35
N VAL A 86 -4.73 -25.76 -15.14
CA VAL A 86 -3.59 -24.92 -15.54
C VAL A 86 -2.93 -24.26 -14.33
N VAL A 87 -3.72 -23.71 -13.41
CA VAL A 87 -3.21 -23.12 -12.16
C VAL A 87 -2.50 -24.18 -11.31
N VAL A 88 -3.08 -25.38 -11.15
CA VAL A 88 -2.46 -26.47 -10.40
C VAL A 88 -1.18 -26.96 -11.06
N VAL A 89 -1.15 -27.10 -12.40
CA VAL A 89 0.07 -27.49 -13.15
C VAL A 89 1.16 -26.44 -12.99
N VAL A 90 0.84 -25.17 -13.08
CA VAL A 90 1.80 -24.07 -12.84
C VAL A 90 2.32 -24.11 -11.40
N ILE A 91 1.46 -24.33 -10.41
CA ILE A 91 1.85 -24.43 -9.00
C ILE A 91 2.72 -25.69 -8.75
N VAL A 92 2.40 -26.83 -9.38
CA VAL A 92 3.16 -28.08 -9.21
C VAL A 92 4.52 -28.03 -9.92
N GLN A 93 4.59 -27.42 -11.11
CA GLN A 93 5.87 -27.24 -11.82
C GLN A 93 6.80 -26.26 -11.08
N ASN A 94 6.24 -25.27 -10.35
CA ASN A 94 7.03 -24.37 -9.51
C ASN A 94 7.41 -24.96 -8.14
N ARG A 95 6.86 -26.11 -7.73
CA ARG A 95 7.21 -26.78 -6.46
C ARG A 95 8.46 -27.65 -6.48
N GLY A 96 9.17 -27.68 -7.60
CA GLY A 96 10.39 -28.48 -7.79
C GLY A 96 11.70 -27.83 -7.34
N SER A 97 11.67 -26.71 -6.59
CA SER A 97 12.88 -26.11 -6.00
C SER A 97 12.57 -25.66 -4.59
N SER A 98 13.18 -26.32 -3.65
CA SER A 98 13.07 -26.07 -2.22
C SER A 98 13.63 -24.70 -1.83
N GLY A 99 12.86 -23.95 -1.03
CA GLY A 99 13.38 -22.93 -0.14
C GLY A 99 13.27 -21.49 -0.64
N GLY A 100 12.47 -20.70 0.05
CA GLY A 100 12.43 -19.25 -0.11
C GLY A 100 11.27 -18.78 -0.99
N GLN A 101 10.34 -18.10 -0.37
CA GLN A 101 9.24 -17.40 -1.05
C GLN A 101 9.83 -16.24 -1.85
N SER A 102 10.30 -16.54 -3.07
CA SER A 102 10.75 -15.50 -3.99
C SER A 102 9.54 -14.74 -4.50
N THR A 103 9.43 -13.48 -4.16
CA THR A 103 8.67 -12.47 -4.88
C THR A 103 9.04 -12.57 -6.38
N PRO A 104 8.13 -12.33 -7.35
CA PRO A 104 8.45 -12.43 -8.77
C PRO A 104 9.58 -11.45 -9.09
N GLY A 105 10.77 -12.00 -9.29
CA GLY A 105 11.99 -11.37 -9.01
C GLY A 105 12.78 -10.97 -10.19
N SER A 106 13.66 -10.14 -9.90
CA SER A 106 14.85 -9.77 -10.60
C SER A 106 15.63 -11.00 -11.03
N THR A 107 15.95 -11.12 -12.32
CA THR A 107 16.97 -12.06 -12.84
C THR A 107 18.38 -11.47 -12.70
N ALA A 108 18.50 -10.26 -12.10
CA ALA A 108 19.76 -9.61 -11.84
C ALA A 108 20.50 -10.29 -10.67
N ASP A 109 21.81 -10.32 -10.72
CA ASP A 109 22.64 -10.74 -9.59
C ASP A 109 22.34 -9.82 -8.39
N GLN A 110 21.98 -10.41 -7.24
CA GLN A 110 21.65 -9.65 -6.05
C GLN A 110 22.89 -9.03 -5.41
N ILE A 111 22.77 -7.78 -4.98
CA ILE A 111 23.84 -6.97 -4.40
C ILE A 111 23.55 -6.75 -2.92
N VAL A 112 24.53 -7.02 -2.08
CA VAL A 112 24.55 -6.55 -0.70
C VAL A 112 25.14 -5.15 -0.68
N PRO A 113 24.42 -4.13 -0.12
CA PRO A 113 24.93 -2.78 -0.05
C PRO A 113 26.23 -2.65 0.73
N PRO A 114 27.15 -1.75 0.39
CA PRO A 114 28.45 -1.61 1.05
C PRO A 114 28.37 -1.30 2.55
N SER A 115 27.32 -0.59 2.98
CA SER A 115 27.10 -0.25 4.40
C SER A 115 26.32 -1.32 5.17
N ALA A 116 26.05 -2.50 4.58
CA ALA A 116 25.34 -3.57 5.27
C ALA A 116 26.15 -4.01 6.52
N ASN A 117 25.44 -4.19 7.66
CA ASN A 117 26.05 -4.80 8.84
C ASN A 117 26.34 -6.31 8.59
N ALA A 118 27.12 -6.92 9.47
CA ALA A 118 27.61 -8.29 9.30
C ALA A 118 26.50 -9.33 9.08
N ASP A 119 25.32 -9.09 9.65
CA ASP A 119 24.18 -10.02 9.59
C ASP A 119 23.21 -9.70 8.45
N ASN A 120 23.48 -8.68 7.62
CA ASN A 120 22.60 -8.16 6.56
C ASN A 120 21.21 -7.74 7.05
N THR A 121 21.13 -7.22 8.28
CA THR A 121 19.87 -6.79 8.91
C THR A 121 19.68 -5.28 8.93
N GLY A 122 20.64 -4.50 8.44
CA GLY A 122 20.56 -3.04 8.41
C GLY A 122 21.76 -2.40 7.72
N LEU A 123 21.63 -1.10 7.47
CA LEU A 123 22.68 -0.25 6.92
C LEU A 123 23.35 0.53 8.05
N VAL A 124 24.67 0.39 8.19
CA VAL A 124 25.48 1.16 9.14
C VAL A 124 25.72 2.55 8.56
N TYR A 125 25.31 3.57 9.30
CA TYR A 125 25.47 4.97 8.88
C TYR A 125 26.88 5.52 9.07
N ASN A 126 27.63 5.01 10.06
CA ASN A 126 28.83 5.64 10.57
C ASN A 126 29.85 6.01 9.49
N ARG A 127 30.27 7.27 9.51
CA ARG A 127 31.39 7.82 8.72
C ARG A 127 32.72 7.73 9.46
N ALA A 128 32.68 7.70 10.78
CA ALA A 128 33.84 7.46 11.64
C ALA A 128 33.71 6.07 12.27
N ASP A 129 34.86 5.42 12.52
CA ASP A 129 34.89 4.19 13.28
C ASP A 129 34.35 4.43 14.70
N PRO A 130 33.35 3.67 15.18
CA PRO A 130 32.85 3.84 16.53
C PRO A 130 33.95 3.60 17.57
N ALA A 131 33.92 4.39 18.64
CA ALA A 131 34.82 4.18 19.78
C ALA A 131 34.60 2.75 20.35
N ALA A 132 35.65 2.15 20.91
CA ALA A 132 35.54 0.85 21.56
C ALA A 132 34.50 0.92 22.70
N GLY A 133 33.46 0.09 22.61
CA GLY A 133 32.34 0.06 23.53
C GLY A 133 31.27 1.14 23.29
N ALA A 134 31.31 1.81 22.12
CA ALA A 134 30.22 2.72 21.73
C ALA A 134 28.87 1.97 21.69
N PRO A 135 27.77 2.57 22.23
CA PRO A 135 26.47 1.94 22.18
C PRO A 135 25.99 1.74 20.73
N GLU A 136 25.36 0.61 20.45
CA GLU A 136 24.65 0.38 19.20
C GLU A 136 23.25 0.99 19.28
N VAL A 137 22.92 1.86 18.33
CA VAL A 137 21.58 2.42 18.15
C VAL A 137 21.00 1.90 16.85
N VAL A 138 19.86 1.21 16.93
CA VAL A 138 19.15 0.75 15.74
C VAL A 138 17.85 1.54 15.57
N VAL A 139 17.65 2.07 14.37
CA VAL A 139 16.45 2.77 13.93
C VAL A 139 15.67 1.86 13.00
N TYR A 140 14.50 1.39 13.44
CA TYR A 140 13.57 0.62 12.62
C TYR A 140 12.59 1.60 11.97
N MET A 141 12.58 1.63 10.66
CA MET A 141 11.80 2.61 9.91
C MET A 141 11.15 2.02 8.66
N ASP A 142 10.04 2.63 8.23
CA ASP A 142 9.37 2.37 6.97
C ASP A 142 9.10 3.71 6.28
N TYR A 143 9.44 3.83 5.01
CA TYR A 143 9.33 5.11 4.31
C TYR A 143 7.89 5.61 4.17
N GLN A 144 6.88 4.74 4.14
CA GLN A 144 5.49 5.17 4.12
C GLN A 144 4.99 5.68 5.48
N CYS A 145 5.66 5.32 6.59
CA CYS A 145 5.23 5.68 7.93
C CYS A 145 5.39 7.19 8.21
N PRO A 146 4.28 7.94 8.50
CA PRO A 146 4.37 9.37 8.80
C PRO A 146 5.20 9.69 10.03
N GLY A 147 5.16 8.81 11.05
CA GLY A 147 5.99 8.92 12.25
C GLY A 147 7.48 8.82 11.94
N CYS A 148 7.88 7.97 10.98
CA CYS A 148 9.25 7.87 10.52
C CYS A 148 9.71 9.15 9.80
N GLY A 149 8.85 9.76 8.99
CA GLY A 149 9.13 11.05 8.37
C GLY A 149 9.31 12.19 9.39
N GLN A 150 8.67 12.10 10.56
CA GLN A 150 8.92 13.03 11.66
C GLN A 150 10.22 12.71 12.40
N ALA A 151 10.48 11.43 12.66
CA ALA A 151 11.73 10.99 13.30
C ALA A 151 12.96 11.39 12.48
N SER A 152 12.88 11.27 11.15
CA SER A 152 13.95 11.69 10.23
C SER A 152 14.29 13.20 10.34
N LYS A 153 13.33 14.02 10.76
CA LYS A 153 13.54 15.47 10.95
C LYS A 153 14.00 15.83 12.36
N LEU A 154 13.53 15.10 13.37
CA LEU A 154 13.67 15.49 14.78
C LEU A 154 14.67 14.65 15.55
N VAL A 155 14.84 13.38 15.21
CA VAL A 155 15.69 12.42 15.95
C VAL A 155 16.97 12.11 15.21
N GLU A 156 16.88 11.77 13.93
CA GLU A 156 18.03 11.31 13.14
C GLU A 156 19.18 12.32 13.09
N PRO A 157 18.98 13.67 12.98
CA PRO A 157 20.11 14.59 12.94
C PRO A 157 21.03 14.50 14.16
N GLY A 158 20.48 14.33 15.35
CA GLY A 158 21.27 14.14 16.57
C GLY A 158 21.98 12.79 16.62
N LEU A 159 21.32 11.71 16.18
CA LEU A 159 21.93 10.39 16.07
C LEU A 159 23.09 10.39 15.06
N GLU A 160 22.88 11.01 13.89
CA GLU A 160 23.92 11.11 12.87
C GLU A 160 25.13 11.91 13.36
N GLU A 161 24.91 13.00 14.10
CA GLU A 161 26.01 13.78 14.71
C GLU A 161 26.82 12.93 15.71
N LEU A 162 26.13 12.14 16.56
CA LEU A 162 26.81 11.24 17.48
C LEU A 162 27.59 10.13 16.75
N ALA A 163 27.01 9.60 15.66
CA ALA A 163 27.66 8.60 14.83
C ALA A 163 28.87 9.19 14.06
N ASP A 164 28.74 10.40 13.51
CA ASP A 164 29.82 11.11 12.83
C ASP A 164 31.03 11.41 13.79
N ASN A 165 30.74 11.54 15.09
CA ASN A 165 31.75 11.67 16.14
C ASN A 165 32.28 10.31 16.66
N GLY A 166 31.77 9.18 16.16
CA GLY A 166 32.14 7.84 16.62
C GLY A 166 31.64 7.49 18.03
N GLU A 167 30.66 8.23 18.54
CA GLU A 167 30.14 8.06 19.90
C GLU A 167 29.08 6.94 20.01
N ILE A 168 28.47 6.58 18.89
CA ILE A 168 27.53 5.48 18.75
C ILE A 168 27.81 4.68 17.46
N LEU A 169 27.37 3.43 17.41
CA LEU A 169 27.20 2.67 16.17
C LEU A 169 25.73 2.84 15.74
N LEU A 170 25.49 3.57 14.65
CA LEU A 170 24.14 3.83 14.16
C LEU A 170 23.80 2.89 13.00
N THR A 171 22.71 2.13 13.13
CA THR A 171 22.20 1.21 12.11
C THR A 171 20.76 1.56 11.76
N TYR A 172 20.45 1.62 10.47
CA TYR A 172 19.10 1.75 9.95
C TYR A 172 18.58 0.40 9.45
N GLN A 173 17.52 -0.14 10.05
CA GLN A 173 16.78 -1.28 9.55
C GLN A 173 15.53 -0.79 8.84
N ILE A 174 15.56 -0.89 7.50
CA ILE A 174 14.52 -0.35 6.63
C ILE A 174 13.50 -1.46 6.36
N LEU A 175 12.26 -1.21 6.76
CA LEU A 175 11.16 -2.15 6.69
C LEU A 175 10.21 -1.81 5.54
N HIS A 176 9.45 -2.81 5.11
CA HIS A 176 8.37 -2.64 4.13
C HIS A 176 7.05 -3.25 4.60
N GLY A 177 6.88 -3.31 5.92
CA GLY A 177 5.71 -3.93 6.55
C GLY A 177 4.39 -3.24 6.24
N LEU A 178 4.40 -1.94 5.93
CA LEU A 178 3.20 -1.17 5.61
C LEU A 178 2.56 -1.55 4.26
N ASP A 179 3.31 -2.15 3.34
CA ASP A 179 2.75 -2.66 2.08
C ASP A 179 1.65 -3.70 2.27
N ARG A 180 1.57 -4.35 3.45
CA ARG A 180 0.46 -5.25 3.80
C ARG A 180 -0.87 -4.53 4.05
N ASN A 181 -0.83 -3.25 4.35
CA ASN A 181 -1.99 -2.44 4.71
C ASN A 181 -2.52 -1.62 3.53
N PHE A 182 -1.69 -1.40 2.52
CA PHE A 182 -1.99 -0.54 1.38
C PHE A 182 -1.75 -1.29 0.06
N PRO A 183 -2.53 -1.01 -1.00
CA PRO A 183 -2.24 -1.57 -2.31
C PRO A 183 -0.92 -1.01 -2.87
N GLY A 184 -0.16 -1.88 -3.50
CA GLY A 184 1.15 -1.54 -4.06
C GLY A 184 2.30 -2.00 -3.15
N ASP A 185 3.51 -1.76 -3.60
CA ASP A 185 4.77 -2.13 -2.98
C ASP A 185 5.63 -0.89 -2.67
N HIS A 186 4.97 0.16 -2.20
CA HIS A 186 5.59 1.49 -2.07
C HIS A 186 6.71 1.53 -1.03
N SER A 187 6.56 0.85 0.12
CA SER A 187 7.63 0.74 1.12
C SER A 187 8.81 -0.07 0.58
N PHE A 188 8.52 -1.21 -0.05
CA PHE A 188 9.56 -2.06 -0.64
C PHE A 188 10.35 -1.34 -1.74
N ARG A 189 9.66 -0.61 -2.63
CA ARG A 189 10.30 0.16 -3.70
C ARG A 189 11.15 1.30 -3.15
N ALA A 190 10.66 2.03 -2.15
CA ALA A 190 11.42 3.09 -1.51
C ALA A 190 12.65 2.53 -0.76
N ALA A 191 12.52 1.38 -0.09
CA ALA A 191 13.63 0.69 0.56
C ALA A 191 14.68 0.20 -0.47
N THR A 192 14.23 -0.40 -1.58
CA THR A 192 15.12 -0.83 -2.68
C THR A 192 15.86 0.36 -3.29
N ALA A 193 15.19 1.48 -3.52
CA ALA A 193 15.83 2.68 -4.02
C ALA A 193 16.86 3.25 -3.02
N ALA A 194 16.55 3.24 -1.72
CA ALA A 194 17.47 3.70 -0.68
C ALA A 194 18.72 2.80 -0.54
N THR A 195 18.55 1.48 -0.65
CA THR A 195 19.68 0.54 -0.65
C THR A 195 20.51 0.63 -1.93
N CYS A 196 19.90 0.91 -3.09
CA CYS A 196 20.63 1.25 -4.31
C CYS A 196 21.39 2.60 -4.19
N ALA A 197 20.85 3.55 -3.42
CA ALA A 197 21.57 4.80 -3.10
C ALA A 197 22.78 4.56 -2.20
N ASP A 198 22.73 3.54 -1.33
CA ASP A 198 23.89 3.09 -0.55
C ASP A 198 24.99 2.51 -1.44
N VAL A 199 24.63 1.71 -2.43
CA VAL A 199 25.59 1.20 -3.43
C VAL A 199 26.34 2.34 -4.13
N GLN A 200 25.72 3.51 -4.27
CA GLN A 200 26.32 4.71 -4.86
C GLN A 200 26.91 5.68 -3.80
N GLY A 201 26.90 5.30 -2.52
CA GLY A 201 27.49 6.10 -1.42
C GLY A 201 26.70 7.37 -1.03
N VAL A 202 25.40 7.44 -1.41
CA VAL A 202 24.56 8.63 -1.15
C VAL A 202 23.34 8.33 -0.27
N PHE A 203 23.30 7.17 0.40
CA PHE A 203 22.16 6.70 1.20
C PHE A 203 21.62 7.74 2.18
N PRO A 204 22.41 8.37 3.07
CA PRO A 204 21.87 9.27 4.09
C PRO A 204 21.13 10.46 3.49
N LYS A 205 21.70 11.04 2.43
CA LYS A 205 21.08 12.18 1.75
C LYS A 205 19.84 11.75 0.96
N TYR A 206 19.89 10.59 0.30
CA TYR A 206 18.77 10.03 -0.45
C TYR A 206 17.60 9.71 0.47
N SER A 207 17.85 9.04 1.60
CA SER A 207 16.82 8.69 2.61
C SER A 207 16.06 9.93 3.10
N LYS A 208 16.78 11.01 3.43
CA LYS A 208 16.16 12.28 3.83
C LYS A 208 15.28 12.89 2.75
N LEU A 209 15.66 12.74 1.47
CA LEU A 209 14.84 13.23 0.34
C LEU A 209 13.57 12.41 0.17
N VAL A 210 13.63 11.09 0.35
CA VAL A 210 12.44 10.22 0.32
C VAL A 210 11.45 10.64 1.43
N PHE A 211 11.92 10.81 2.67
CA PHE A 211 11.06 11.30 3.76
C PHE A 211 10.57 12.74 3.55
N ALA A 212 11.39 13.61 2.99
CA ALA A 212 10.96 14.98 2.69
C ALA A 212 9.86 15.04 1.62
N GLY A 213 9.89 14.10 0.69
CA GLY A 213 8.87 13.94 -0.36
C GLY A 213 7.77 12.95 -0.01
N GLN A 214 7.62 12.57 1.26
CA GLN A 214 6.57 11.65 1.70
C GLN A 214 5.19 12.21 1.34
N PRO A 215 4.31 11.41 0.70
CA PRO A 215 2.96 11.83 0.36
C PRO A 215 2.16 12.24 1.60
N ALA A 216 1.20 13.15 1.40
CA ALA A 216 0.33 13.61 2.48
C ALA A 216 -0.61 12.50 3.01
N THR A 217 -0.92 11.52 2.16
CA THR A 217 -1.75 10.36 2.51
C THR A 217 -0.85 9.13 2.57
N GLU A 218 -0.85 8.44 3.69
CA GLU A 218 -0.18 7.16 3.85
C GLU A 218 -0.75 6.15 2.85
N GLY A 219 0.11 5.45 2.13
CA GLY A 219 -0.28 4.50 1.09
C GLY A 219 -0.25 5.03 -0.34
N ASP A 220 -0.16 6.35 -0.57
CA ASP A 220 -0.08 6.91 -1.94
C ASP A 220 1.27 6.62 -2.61
N GLY A 221 2.36 6.51 -1.84
CA GLY A 221 3.70 6.20 -2.31
C GLY A 221 4.34 7.27 -3.19
N TRP A 222 5.42 6.92 -3.86
CA TRP A 222 6.19 7.78 -4.76
C TRP A 222 6.13 7.25 -6.19
N THR A 223 6.26 8.15 -7.14
CA THR A 223 6.40 7.80 -8.56
C THR A 223 7.81 7.25 -8.86
N ASP A 224 7.93 6.47 -9.94
CA ASP A 224 9.24 6.01 -10.45
C ASP A 224 10.16 7.19 -10.81
N GLN A 225 9.59 8.28 -11.29
CA GLN A 225 10.35 9.49 -11.58
C GLN A 225 10.98 10.07 -10.31
N GLN A 226 10.23 10.14 -9.20
CA GLN A 226 10.73 10.65 -7.93
C GLN A 226 11.85 9.76 -7.38
N LEU A 227 11.58 8.45 -7.21
CA LEU A 227 12.55 7.51 -6.64
C LEU A 227 13.74 7.27 -7.57
N GLY A 228 13.49 7.10 -8.87
CA GLY A 228 14.51 6.67 -9.84
C GLY A 228 15.32 7.81 -10.49
N THR A 229 14.85 9.06 -10.39
CA THR A 229 15.50 10.15 -11.12
C THR A 229 15.67 11.42 -10.29
N ASP A 230 14.61 11.92 -9.69
CA ASP A 230 14.64 13.24 -9.05
C ASP A 230 15.46 13.21 -7.75
N TYR A 231 15.16 12.26 -6.87
CA TYR A 231 15.86 12.15 -5.57
C TYR A 231 17.33 11.73 -5.74
N PRO A 232 17.73 10.76 -6.58
CA PRO A 232 19.14 10.46 -6.76
C PRO A 232 19.93 11.65 -7.33
N LYS A 233 19.36 12.42 -8.26
CA LYS A 233 19.99 13.69 -8.73
C LYS A 233 20.14 14.70 -7.61
N LEU A 234 19.10 14.92 -6.80
CA LEU A 234 19.15 15.80 -5.64
C LEU A 234 20.12 15.28 -4.57
N ALA A 235 20.31 13.96 -4.47
CA ALA A 235 21.34 13.36 -3.61
C ALA A 235 22.77 13.61 -4.12
N GLY A 236 22.93 13.94 -5.40
CA GLY A 236 24.21 14.30 -6.01
C GLY A 236 24.70 13.30 -7.07
N LEU A 237 23.84 12.36 -7.52
CA LEU A 237 24.20 11.44 -8.59
C LEU A 237 23.97 12.08 -9.95
N ASP A 238 24.94 11.91 -10.85
CA ASP A 238 24.86 12.29 -12.24
C ASP A 238 25.61 11.27 -13.13
N GLY A 239 25.52 11.45 -14.45
CA GLY A 239 26.26 10.63 -15.43
C GLY A 239 26.14 9.12 -15.17
N ASP A 240 27.31 8.47 -15.11
CA ASP A 240 27.39 7.01 -14.96
C ASP A 240 26.89 6.53 -13.59
N ALA A 241 27.10 7.30 -12.52
CA ALA A 241 26.62 6.96 -11.17
C ALA A 241 25.08 6.96 -11.11
N LEU A 242 24.43 7.95 -11.76
CA LEU A 242 22.98 7.98 -11.86
C LEU A 242 22.46 6.79 -12.70
N SER A 243 23.12 6.48 -13.80
CA SER A 243 22.75 5.34 -14.65
C SER A 243 22.89 4.02 -13.90
N ALA A 244 23.96 3.83 -13.14
CA ALA A 244 24.19 2.65 -12.30
C ALA A 244 23.11 2.52 -11.20
N PHE A 245 22.76 3.64 -10.54
CA PHE A 245 21.65 3.68 -9.59
C PHE A 245 20.33 3.26 -10.24
N GLN A 246 20.00 3.82 -11.40
CA GLN A 246 18.76 3.51 -12.12
C GLN A 246 18.68 2.04 -12.53
N THR A 247 19.79 1.45 -12.98
CA THR A 247 19.88 0.02 -13.26
C THR A 247 19.63 -0.80 -12.00
N CYS A 248 20.33 -0.50 -10.89
CA CYS A 248 20.12 -1.16 -9.61
C CYS A 248 18.65 -1.12 -9.16
N PHE A 249 18.02 0.05 -9.23
CA PHE A 249 16.64 0.26 -8.83
C PHE A 249 15.64 -0.47 -9.74
N THR A 250 15.81 -0.36 -11.08
CA THR A 250 14.92 -1.01 -12.05
C THR A 250 15.01 -2.53 -11.97
N ASP A 251 16.21 -3.05 -11.80
CA ASP A 251 16.49 -4.49 -11.71
C ASP A 251 16.24 -5.04 -10.30
N GLN A 252 15.88 -4.17 -9.34
CA GLN A 252 15.70 -4.53 -7.93
C GLN A 252 16.91 -5.30 -7.37
N ALA A 253 18.12 -4.86 -7.73
CA ALA A 253 19.35 -5.59 -7.46
C ALA A 253 19.68 -5.73 -5.97
N THR A 254 19.01 -5.00 -5.07
CA THR A 254 19.14 -5.09 -3.61
C THR A 254 17.92 -5.69 -2.91
N ALA A 255 17.00 -6.30 -3.68
CA ALA A 255 15.72 -6.81 -3.16
C ALA A 255 15.91 -7.86 -2.05
N ASP A 256 16.86 -8.78 -2.20
CA ASP A 256 17.13 -9.82 -1.20
C ASP A 256 17.62 -9.21 0.11
N PHE A 257 18.43 -8.13 0.04
CA PHE A 257 18.86 -7.41 1.23
C PHE A 257 17.70 -6.67 1.91
N VAL A 258 16.81 -6.05 1.15
CA VAL A 258 15.59 -5.41 1.69
C VAL A 258 14.70 -6.43 2.39
N ASN A 259 14.52 -7.61 1.79
CA ASN A 259 13.77 -8.71 2.40
C ASN A 259 14.45 -9.22 3.67
N SER A 260 15.78 -9.37 3.68
CA SER A 260 16.51 -9.84 4.88
C SER A 260 16.35 -8.88 6.07
N MET A 261 16.31 -7.57 5.84
CA MET A 261 15.98 -6.58 6.89
C MET A 261 14.56 -6.78 7.45
N GLN A 262 13.57 -7.04 6.59
CA GLN A 262 12.20 -7.30 7.02
C GLN A 262 12.07 -8.64 7.77
N ASP A 263 12.71 -9.68 7.28
CA ASP A 263 12.65 -11.03 7.85
C ASP A 263 13.35 -11.11 9.22
N ALA A 264 14.39 -10.30 9.41
CA ALA A 264 15.14 -10.19 10.66
C ALA A 264 14.46 -9.30 11.71
N LEU A 265 13.24 -8.77 11.43
CA LEU A 265 12.55 -7.89 12.36
C LEU A 265 12.28 -8.59 13.70
N PRO A 266 12.79 -8.08 14.82
CA PRO A 266 12.53 -8.65 16.14
C PRO A 266 11.04 -8.61 16.48
N SER A 267 10.51 -9.64 17.11
CA SER A 267 9.08 -9.77 17.44
C SER A 267 8.55 -8.69 18.39
N TYR A 268 9.43 -8.02 19.13
CA TYR A 268 9.06 -6.90 20.00
C TYR A 268 8.90 -5.58 19.24
N VAL A 269 9.39 -5.48 18.01
CA VAL A 269 9.19 -4.29 17.15
C VAL A 269 7.85 -4.43 16.43
N THR A 270 6.82 -3.82 16.99
CA THR A 270 5.43 -3.96 16.51
C THR A 270 4.94 -2.75 15.72
N SER A 271 5.72 -1.67 15.69
CA SER A 271 5.38 -0.43 14.98
C SER A 271 6.66 0.33 14.59
N THR A 272 6.54 1.28 13.67
CA THR A 272 7.60 2.21 13.29
C THR A 272 7.17 3.66 13.54
N PRO A 273 8.09 4.60 13.81
CA PRO A 273 9.51 4.35 14.09
C PRO A 273 9.68 3.62 15.42
N PHE A 274 10.75 2.80 15.51
CA PHE A 274 11.14 2.16 16.76
C PHE A 274 12.65 2.32 16.92
N PHE A 275 13.12 2.52 18.13
CA PHE A 275 14.55 2.72 18.41
C PHE A 275 15.00 1.77 19.49
N THR A 276 16.23 1.26 19.37
CA THR A 276 16.89 0.50 20.43
C THR A 276 18.28 1.04 20.70
N VAL A 277 18.72 0.88 21.94
CA VAL A 277 20.11 1.08 22.38
C VAL A 277 20.58 -0.24 22.97
N ASN A 278 21.61 -0.85 22.39
CA ASN A 278 22.10 -2.18 22.76
C ASN A 278 20.99 -3.25 22.83
N GLY A 279 19.96 -3.13 22.00
CA GLY A 279 18.79 -4.02 21.96
C GLY A 279 17.65 -3.63 22.89
N ASP A 280 17.85 -2.74 23.86
CA ASP A 280 16.79 -2.24 24.74
C ASP A 280 16.00 -1.11 24.08
N GLN A 281 14.67 -1.12 24.25
CA GLN A 281 13.81 -0.10 23.64
C GLN A 281 14.13 1.29 24.18
N TRP A 282 14.35 2.23 23.24
CA TRP A 282 14.45 3.65 23.52
C TRP A 282 13.27 4.41 22.89
N SER A 283 12.60 5.24 23.69
CA SER A 283 11.53 6.13 23.22
C SER A 283 11.96 7.58 23.47
N PRO A 284 12.56 8.26 22.47
CA PRO A 284 13.08 9.62 22.63
C PRO A 284 12.00 10.58 23.15
N THR A 285 12.31 11.29 24.22
CA THR A 285 11.46 12.34 24.79
C THR A 285 11.83 13.71 24.24
N THR A 286 10.97 14.71 24.42
CA THR A 286 11.30 16.10 24.08
C THR A 286 12.57 16.59 24.80
N ALA A 287 12.85 16.08 26.01
CA ALA A 287 14.06 16.43 26.75
C ALA A 287 15.31 15.85 26.08
N ASP A 288 15.23 14.61 25.60
CA ASP A 288 16.35 13.96 24.90
C ASP A 288 16.67 14.66 23.56
N LEU A 289 15.65 15.23 22.93
CA LEU A 289 15.77 15.95 21.65
C LEU A 289 16.11 17.44 21.80
N ALA A 290 16.30 17.93 23.03
CA ALA A 290 16.63 19.34 23.28
C ALA A 290 18.02 19.72 22.75
N SER A 291 18.96 18.78 22.71
CA SER A 291 20.31 18.94 22.15
C SER A 291 20.96 17.58 21.90
N THR A 292 22.02 17.55 21.09
CA THR A 292 22.85 16.35 20.89
C THR A 292 23.45 15.85 22.21
N ASP A 293 23.82 16.76 23.14
CA ASP A 293 24.31 16.40 24.47
C ASP A 293 23.24 15.69 25.32
N ALA A 294 21.99 16.17 25.28
CA ALA A 294 20.89 15.53 25.98
C ALA A 294 20.60 14.12 25.42
N MET A 295 20.60 13.99 24.09
CA MET A 295 20.47 12.71 23.41
C MET A 295 21.58 11.73 23.78
N ARG A 296 22.84 12.20 23.80
CA ARG A 296 24.01 11.42 24.26
C ARG A 296 23.80 10.87 25.66
N GLN A 297 23.38 11.73 26.59
CA GLN A 297 23.15 11.33 27.98
C GLN A 297 22.03 10.27 28.10
N ALA A 298 20.94 10.45 27.36
CA ALA A 298 19.84 9.46 27.33
C ALA A 298 20.33 8.11 26.80
N ILE A 299 21.08 8.09 25.71
CA ILE A 299 21.63 6.86 25.12
C ILE A 299 22.63 6.20 26.10
N GLN A 300 23.53 6.96 26.71
CA GLN A 300 24.50 6.43 27.69
C GLN A 300 23.83 5.85 28.93
N GLN A 301 22.73 6.44 29.42
CA GLN A 301 21.98 5.92 30.56
C GLN A 301 21.31 4.58 30.25
N LEU A 302 20.90 4.35 29.00
CA LEU A 302 20.33 3.07 28.57
C LEU A 302 21.40 2.01 28.27
N ALA A 303 22.55 2.46 27.85
CA ALA A 303 23.66 1.56 27.53
C ALA A 303 24.37 0.94 28.77
N GLY A 304 24.09 1.47 29.97
CA GLY A 304 24.63 1.01 31.25
C GLY A 304 25.91 1.70 31.63
#